data_b578ab6592a2b19bfee628ee98834d67
#
_entry.id   b578ab6592a2b19bfee628ee98834d67
#
_cell.length_a   1.000
_cell.length_b   1.000
_cell.length_c   1.000
_cell.angle_alpha   90.00
_cell.angle_beta   90.00
_cell.angle_gamma   90.00
#
_symmetry.space_group_name_H-M   'P 1'
#
loop_
_entity.id
_entity.type
_entity.pdbx_description
1 polymer ?
#
loop_
_entity_poly.entity_id
_entity_poly.type
_entity_poly.pdbx_seq_one_letter_code
_entity_poly.pdbx_strand_id
1 'polypeptide(L)'
;VSVHAKLRGLYAITDTHLIPRERFVETVEAAVRGGATMIQLREKETPRQEIVRLGKAVLEVTRRYGALLIINDHPSVAKEIGADGAHVGREDPPVAEARTLLGPQAIIGASCYGDVARAVAAEREGADYVAFGTPFPSPTKSTKRTDISIGIFQEAKRQVHVPVFAIGGITIANAQQIIDAGADGIAIVSGVFGAPDVEAAARVLAQLF
;
A
#
# COMPACT_ATOMS: atom_id res chain seq x y z
N VAL A 1 9.44 -14.35 -11.69
CA VAL A 1 9.72 -13.69 -10.40
C VAL A 1 8.59 -14.04 -9.46
N SER A 2 8.91 -14.59 -8.27
CA SER A 2 7.90 -14.91 -7.24
C SER A 2 7.10 -13.65 -6.88
N VAL A 3 5.80 -13.78 -6.62
CA VAL A 3 4.93 -12.68 -6.19
C VAL A 3 5.51 -11.99 -4.95
N HIS A 4 6.07 -12.75 -4.02
CA HIS A 4 6.74 -12.21 -2.82
C HIS A 4 7.95 -11.31 -3.14
N ALA A 5 8.65 -11.54 -4.24
CA ALA A 5 9.77 -10.66 -4.64
C ALA A 5 9.32 -9.26 -5.06
N LYS A 6 8.04 -9.06 -5.34
CA LYS A 6 7.44 -7.75 -5.69
C LYS A 6 6.92 -6.98 -4.47
N LEU A 7 6.80 -7.63 -3.30
CA LEU A 7 6.35 -7.01 -2.06
C LEU A 7 7.48 -6.20 -1.41
N ARG A 8 7.98 -5.21 -2.16
CA ARG A 8 9.04 -4.28 -1.74
C ARG A 8 9.01 -3.03 -2.61
N GLY A 9 9.71 -1.99 -2.17
CA GLY A 9 9.88 -0.78 -2.98
C GLY A 9 8.75 0.23 -2.78
N LEU A 10 8.41 0.95 -3.86
CA LEU A 10 7.39 1.99 -3.82
C LEU A 10 5.99 1.41 -3.97
N TYR A 11 5.17 1.64 -2.97
CA TYR A 11 3.74 1.31 -2.91
C TYR A 11 2.92 2.60 -3.00
N ALA A 12 2.42 2.96 -4.17
CA ALA A 12 1.64 4.17 -4.37
C ALA A 12 0.16 3.91 -4.06
N ILE A 13 -0.42 4.76 -3.20
CA ILE A 13 -1.81 4.64 -2.73
C ILE A 13 -2.63 5.79 -3.30
N THR A 14 -3.70 5.48 -4.03
CA THR A 14 -4.60 6.50 -4.60
C THR A 14 -5.38 7.25 -3.52
N ASP A 15 -5.82 8.45 -3.87
CA ASP A 15 -6.67 9.26 -3.01
C ASP A 15 -7.69 10.00 -3.87
N THR A 16 -8.95 9.97 -3.46
CA THR A 16 -10.10 10.50 -4.20
C THR A 16 -9.98 12.02 -4.48
N HIS A 17 -9.30 12.76 -3.59
CA HIS A 17 -9.19 14.22 -3.69
C HIS A 17 -7.94 14.67 -4.47
N LEU A 18 -6.90 13.83 -4.54
CA LEU A 18 -5.64 14.18 -5.20
C LEU A 18 -5.64 13.85 -6.69
N ILE A 19 -6.44 12.88 -7.11
CA ILE A 19 -6.44 12.42 -8.51
C ILE A 19 -7.76 12.82 -9.18
N PRO A 20 -7.74 13.77 -10.14
CA PRO A 20 -8.93 14.10 -10.94
C PRO A 20 -9.49 12.86 -11.62
N ARG A 21 -10.81 12.68 -11.55
CA ARG A 21 -11.49 11.46 -12.01
C ARG A 21 -11.27 11.18 -13.49
N GLU A 22 -11.27 12.21 -14.32
CA GLU A 22 -11.06 12.13 -15.76
C GLU A 22 -9.64 11.72 -16.16
N ARG A 23 -8.65 11.92 -15.27
CA ARG A 23 -7.24 11.55 -15.47
C ARG A 23 -6.78 10.41 -14.60
N PHE A 24 -7.71 9.74 -13.91
CA PHE A 24 -7.39 8.77 -12.86
C PHE A 24 -6.44 7.66 -13.36
N VAL A 25 -6.80 7.00 -14.44
CA VAL A 25 -6.03 5.87 -14.99
C VAL A 25 -4.67 6.33 -15.51
N GLU A 26 -4.62 7.46 -16.24
CA GLU A 26 -3.39 8.06 -16.74
C GLU A 26 -2.42 8.42 -15.60
N THR A 27 -2.96 8.99 -14.52
CA THR A 27 -2.18 9.39 -13.34
C THR A 27 -1.61 8.16 -12.60
N VAL A 28 -2.40 7.09 -12.48
CA VAL A 28 -1.90 5.82 -11.91
C VAL A 28 -0.85 5.19 -12.82
N GLU A 29 -1.04 5.22 -14.13
CA GLU A 29 -0.05 4.73 -15.09
C GLU A 29 1.28 5.49 -14.99
N ALA A 30 1.24 6.80 -14.79
CA ALA A 30 2.45 7.61 -14.57
C ALA A 30 3.22 7.15 -13.31
N ALA A 31 2.53 6.85 -12.21
CA ALA A 31 3.18 6.32 -11.00
C ALA A 31 3.86 4.96 -11.25
N VAL A 32 3.21 4.08 -12.02
CA VAL A 32 3.77 2.76 -12.38
C VAL A 32 4.97 2.91 -13.31
N ARG A 33 4.90 3.79 -14.32
CA ARG A 33 6.05 4.11 -15.20
C ARG A 33 7.22 4.70 -14.41
N GLY A 34 6.93 5.45 -13.35
CA GLY A 34 7.93 5.96 -12.42
C GLY A 34 8.58 4.90 -11.54
N GLY A 35 8.08 3.66 -11.53
CA GLY A 35 8.69 2.54 -10.81
C GLY A 35 7.92 2.09 -9.58
N ALA A 36 6.66 2.52 -9.39
CA ALA A 36 5.82 1.93 -8.35
C ALA A 36 5.61 0.43 -8.61
N THR A 37 6.01 -0.40 -7.67
CA THR A 37 5.88 -1.87 -7.74
C THR A 37 4.49 -2.34 -7.34
N MET A 38 3.79 -1.53 -6.56
CA MET A 38 2.44 -1.80 -6.06
C MET A 38 1.59 -0.54 -6.16
N ILE A 39 0.33 -0.73 -6.53
CA ILE A 39 -0.72 0.30 -6.48
C ILE A 39 -1.80 -0.16 -5.50
N GLN A 40 -2.19 0.70 -4.57
CA GLN A 40 -3.40 0.49 -3.78
C GLN A 40 -4.51 1.39 -4.31
N LEU A 41 -5.61 0.78 -4.75
CA LEU A 41 -6.82 1.51 -5.06
C LEU A 41 -7.59 1.78 -3.77
N ARG A 42 -7.52 3.04 -3.30
CA ARG A 42 -8.16 3.50 -2.07
C ARG A 42 -9.17 4.59 -2.38
N GLU A 43 -10.44 4.21 -2.36
CA GLU A 43 -11.59 5.03 -2.79
C GLU A 43 -12.69 4.99 -1.72
N LYS A 44 -12.47 5.64 -0.57
CA LYS A 44 -13.33 5.52 0.62
C LYS A 44 -14.75 6.09 0.47
N GLU A 45 -14.91 7.13 -0.34
CA GLU A 45 -16.19 7.84 -0.51
C GLU A 45 -16.84 7.51 -1.86
N THR A 46 -16.32 6.52 -2.56
CA THR A 46 -16.74 6.16 -3.92
C THR A 46 -17.70 4.98 -3.88
N PRO A 47 -18.82 5.01 -4.61
CA PRO A 47 -19.73 3.88 -4.72
C PRO A 47 -19.02 2.63 -5.22
N ARG A 48 -19.42 1.45 -4.68
CA ARG A 48 -18.78 0.16 -5.00
C ARG A 48 -18.67 -0.12 -6.51
N GLN A 49 -19.70 0.20 -7.28
CA GLN A 49 -19.70 -0.01 -8.75
C GLN A 49 -18.58 0.79 -9.44
N GLU A 50 -18.34 2.00 -8.96
CA GLU A 50 -17.28 2.84 -9.49
C GLU A 50 -15.88 2.35 -9.06
N ILE A 51 -15.74 1.82 -7.83
CA ILE A 51 -14.50 1.16 -7.39
C ILE A 51 -14.20 -0.03 -8.29
N VAL A 52 -15.20 -0.84 -8.63
CA VAL A 52 -15.05 -1.97 -9.57
C VAL A 52 -14.62 -1.48 -10.96
N ARG A 53 -15.25 -0.42 -11.48
CA ARG A 53 -14.91 0.16 -12.78
C ARG A 53 -13.46 0.66 -12.82
N LEU A 54 -13.08 1.46 -11.84
CA LEU A 54 -11.71 1.97 -11.72
C LEU A 54 -10.70 0.84 -11.51
N GLY A 55 -11.04 -0.12 -10.64
CA GLY A 55 -10.19 -1.25 -10.34
C GLY A 55 -9.87 -2.08 -11.59
N LYS A 56 -10.85 -2.35 -12.45
CA LYS A 56 -10.63 -3.04 -13.73
C LYS A 56 -9.67 -2.27 -14.64
N ALA A 57 -9.86 -0.96 -14.77
CA ALA A 57 -9.01 -0.12 -15.61
C ALA A 57 -7.57 -0.04 -15.06
N VAL A 58 -7.40 0.12 -13.76
CA VAL A 58 -6.08 0.11 -13.09
C VAL A 58 -5.40 -1.26 -13.20
N LEU A 59 -6.17 -2.35 -13.11
CA LEU A 59 -5.64 -3.71 -13.25
C LEU A 59 -5.00 -3.94 -14.62
N GLU A 60 -5.58 -3.40 -15.69
CA GLU A 60 -4.99 -3.46 -17.05
C GLU A 60 -3.62 -2.74 -17.08
N VAL A 61 -3.54 -1.58 -16.43
CA VAL A 61 -2.29 -0.82 -16.30
C VAL A 61 -1.24 -1.63 -15.52
N THR A 62 -1.58 -2.07 -14.30
CA THR A 62 -0.62 -2.78 -13.46
C THR A 62 -0.12 -4.06 -14.09
N ARG A 63 -0.97 -4.81 -14.78
CA ARG A 63 -0.58 -6.01 -15.54
C ARG A 63 0.38 -5.70 -16.68
N ARG A 64 0.15 -4.63 -17.43
CA ARG A 64 1.02 -4.20 -18.54
C ARG A 64 2.44 -3.94 -18.10
N TYR A 65 2.61 -3.35 -16.93
CA TYR A 65 3.92 -2.98 -16.38
C TYR A 65 4.47 -3.98 -15.35
N GLY A 66 3.72 -5.02 -15.04
CA GLY A 66 4.12 -6.03 -14.06
C GLY A 66 4.07 -5.56 -12.59
N ALA A 67 3.35 -4.47 -12.30
CA ALA A 67 3.06 -4.03 -10.94
C ALA A 67 1.88 -4.81 -10.33
N LEU A 68 1.68 -4.69 -9.01
CA LEU A 68 0.59 -5.34 -8.28
C LEU A 68 -0.56 -4.36 -8.01
N LEU A 69 -1.80 -4.82 -8.14
CA LEU A 69 -2.99 -4.09 -7.72
C LEU A 69 -3.57 -4.66 -6.43
N ILE A 70 -3.64 -3.82 -5.41
CA ILE A 70 -4.23 -4.12 -4.10
C ILE A 70 -5.48 -3.25 -3.90
N ILE A 71 -6.59 -3.86 -3.52
CA ILE A 71 -7.83 -3.14 -3.21
C ILE A 71 -7.91 -2.85 -1.72
N ASN A 72 -8.09 -1.58 -1.37
CA ASN A 72 -8.22 -1.16 0.03
C ASN A 72 -9.60 -1.50 0.59
N ASP A 73 -9.68 -2.05 1.81
CA ASP A 73 -10.89 -2.32 2.62
C ASP A 73 -11.92 -3.29 2.01
N HIS A 74 -11.85 -3.60 0.71
CA HIS A 74 -12.88 -4.37 0.01
C HIS A 74 -12.37 -5.66 -0.65
N PRO A 75 -12.08 -6.74 0.13
CA PRO A 75 -11.64 -8.03 -0.44
C PRO A 75 -12.62 -8.59 -1.48
N SER A 76 -13.93 -8.36 -1.31
CA SER A 76 -14.93 -8.79 -2.28
C SER A 76 -14.81 -8.12 -3.66
N VAL A 77 -14.38 -6.86 -3.69
CA VAL A 77 -14.08 -6.16 -4.96
C VAL A 77 -12.82 -6.73 -5.58
N ALA A 78 -11.77 -6.99 -4.78
CA ALA A 78 -10.55 -7.61 -5.26
C ALA A 78 -10.84 -8.96 -5.95
N LYS A 79 -11.68 -9.80 -5.33
CA LYS A 79 -12.14 -11.07 -5.91
C LYS A 79 -12.89 -10.88 -7.22
N GLU A 80 -13.84 -9.95 -7.24
CA GLU A 80 -14.70 -9.70 -8.40
C GLU A 80 -13.92 -9.29 -9.65
N ILE A 81 -12.90 -8.42 -9.47
CA ILE A 81 -12.13 -7.90 -10.60
C ILE A 81 -10.89 -8.74 -10.90
N GLY A 82 -10.53 -9.70 -10.05
CA GLY A 82 -9.30 -10.47 -10.17
C GLY A 82 -8.04 -9.66 -9.92
N ALA A 83 -8.10 -8.72 -8.95
CA ALA A 83 -6.92 -8.00 -8.46
C ALA A 83 -5.94 -8.94 -7.76
N ASP A 84 -4.68 -8.51 -7.59
CA ASP A 84 -3.66 -9.33 -6.94
C ASP A 84 -3.93 -9.56 -5.45
N GLY A 85 -4.70 -8.67 -4.80
CA GLY A 85 -5.07 -8.85 -3.41
C GLY A 85 -5.83 -7.68 -2.79
N ALA A 86 -5.88 -7.68 -1.47
CA ALA A 86 -6.54 -6.65 -0.67
C ALA A 86 -5.68 -6.21 0.51
N HIS A 87 -5.92 -4.98 1.00
CA HIS A 87 -5.35 -4.46 2.23
C HIS A 87 -6.46 -4.17 3.23
N VAL A 88 -6.32 -4.68 4.45
CA VAL A 88 -7.32 -4.56 5.51
C VAL A 88 -6.78 -3.86 6.75
N GLY A 89 -7.63 -3.08 7.40
CA GLY A 89 -7.36 -2.36 8.63
C GLY A 89 -8.09 -2.96 9.84
N ARG A 90 -8.26 -2.14 10.88
CA ARG A 90 -8.87 -2.58 12.15
C ARG A 90 -10.38 -2.77 12.05
N GLU A 91 -11.05 -1.97 11.21
CA GLU A 91 -12.50 -1.93 11.05
C GLU A 91 -12.99 -2.76 9.87
N ASP A 92 -12.04 -3.34 9.13
CA ASP A 92 -12.31 -4.16 7.94
C ASP A 92 -12.42 -5.65 8.31
N PRO A 93 -12.83 -6.51 7.37
CA PRO A 93 -12.81 -7.96 7.60
C PRO A 93 -11.43 -8.44 8.09
N PRO A 94 -11.38 -9.37 9.05
CA PRO A 94 -10.12 -9.94 9.53
C PRO A 94 -9.29 -10.55 8.40
N VAL A 95 -7.96 -10.59 8.58
CA VAL A 95 -7.02 -11.18 7.61
C VAL A 95 -7.42 -12.60 7.24
N ALA A 96 -7.80 -13.43 8.20
CA ALA A 96 -8.23 -14.82 7.98
C ALA A 96 -9.49 -14.91 7.10
N GLU A 97 -10.45 -13.98 7.25
CA GLU A 97 -11.64 -13.91 6.42
C GLU A 97 -11.30 -13.48 4.99
N ALA A 98 -10.47 -12.43 4.84
CA ALA A 98 -9.98 -12.00 3.53
C ALA A 98 -9.21 -13.13 2.82
N ARG A 99 -8.38 -13.89 3.54
CA ARG A 99 -7.67 -15.07 3.03
C ARG A 99 -8.63 -16.15 2.56
N THR A 100 -9.65 -16.47 3.35
CA THR A 100 -10.67 -17.45 2.98
C THR A 100 -11.42 -17.03 1.72
N LEU A 101 -11.76 -15.75 1.62
CA LEU A 101 -12.51 -15.20 0.47
C LEU A 101 -11.67 -15.19 -0.81
N LEU A 102 -10.42 -14.75 -0.73
CA LEU A 102 -9.54 -14.54 -1.89
C LEU A 102 -8.73 -15.76 -2.29
N GLY A 103 -8.57 -16.72 -1.39
CA GLY A 103 -7.80 -17.93 -1.62
C GLY A 103 -6.29 -17.78 -1.35
N PRO A 104 -5.52 -18.88 -1.49
CA PRO A 104 -4.13 -18.96 -1.02
C PRO A 104 -3.13 -18.17 -1.90
N GLN A 105 -3.50 -17.82 -3.12
CA GLN A 105 -2.61 -17.12 -4.05
C GLN A 105 -2.74 -15.60 -4.01
N ALA A 106 -3.79 -15.08 -3.38
CA ALA A 106 -4.00 -13.63 -3.27
C ALA A 106 -3.08 -13.02 -2.22
N ILE A 107 -2.75 -11.76 -2.41
CA ILE A 107 -1.94 -10.97 -1.49
C ILE A 107 -2.86 -10.31 -0.44
N ILE A 108 -2.61 -10.55 0.83
CA ILE A 108 -3.32 -9.87 1.92
C ILE A 108 -2.34 -8.99 2.69
N GLY A 109 -2.61 -7.69 2.68
CA GLY A 109 -1.89 -6.73 3.51
C GLY A 109 -2.67 -6.35 4.75
N ALA A 110 -1.97 -6.09 5.85
CA ALA A 110 -2.59 -5.67 7.11
C ALA A 110 -2.01 -4.38 7.68
N SER A 111 -2.88 -3.44 8.05
CA SER A 111 -2.51 -2.24 8.80
C SER A 111 -2.25 -2.58 10.27
N CYS A 112 -1.02 -2.34 10.74
CA CYS A 112 -0.61 -2.61 12.12
C CYS A 112 -0.46 -1.33 12.96
N TYR A 113 -0.57 -0.16 12.33
CA TYR A 113 -0.49 1.15 12.99
C TYR A 113 0.86 1.36 13.69
N GLY A 114 0.95 1.15 15.00
CA GLY A 114 2.16 1.21 15.81
C GLY A 114 2.28 -0.03 16.72
N ASP A 115 1.69 -1.15 16.34
CA ASP A 115 1.53 -2.34 17.20
C ASP A 115 2.16 -3.57 16.54
N VAL A 116 3.30 -4.02 17.05
CA VAL A 116 4.02 -5.20 16.56
C VAL A 116 3.28 -6.50 16.90
N ALA A 117 2.58 -6.58 18.03
CA ALA A 117 1.78 -7.75 18.35
C ALA A 117 0.66 -7.99 17.34
N ARG A 118 0.07 -6.89 16.82
CA ARG A 118 -0.90 -6.94 15.72
C ARG A 118 -0.28 -7.48 14.42
N ALA A 119 0.97 -7.13 14.12
CA ALA A 119 1.66 -7.64 12.95
C ALA A 119 1.92 -9.16 13.06
N VAL A 120 2.35 -9.63 14.23
CA VAL A 120 2.52 -11.05 14.50
C VAL A 120 1.21 -11.82 14.37
N ALA A 121 0.11 -11.26 14.87
CA ALA A 121 -1.21 -11.86 14.72
C ALA A 121 -1.64 -11.91 13.25
N ALA A 122 -1.47 -10.81 12.50
CA ALA A 122 -1.81 -10.73 11.09
C ALA A 122 -1.03 -11.76 10.25
N GLU A 123 0.28 -11.92 10.50
CA GLU A 123 1.10 -12.94 9.82
C GLU A 123 0.56 -14.34 10.09
N ARG A 124 0.22 -14.66 11.35
CA ARG A 124 -0.38 -15.97 11.72
C ARG A 124 -1.74 -16.21 11.07
N GLU A 125 -2.51 -15.16 10.83
CA GLU A 125 -3.79 -15.23 10.13
C GLU A 125 -3.62 -15.30 8.60
N GLY A 126 -2.39 -15.19 8.07
CA GLY A 126 -2.06 -15.34 6.67
C GLY A 126 -1.89 -14.04 5.91
N ALA A 127 -1.51 -12.94 6.56
CA ALA A 127 -1.06 -11.73 5.87
C ALA A 127 0.26 -11.98 5.13
N ASP A 128 0.39 -11.43 3.93
CA ASP A 128 1.60 -11.51 3.10
C ASP A 128 2.53 -10.32 3.31
N TYR A 129 2.02 -9.22 3.85
CA TYR A 129 2.79 -8.07 4.31
C TYR A 129 2.04 -7.30 5.38
N VAL A 130 2.78 -6.53 6.16
CA VAL A 130 2.27 -5.66 7.21
C VAL A 130 2.70 -4.22 7.00
N ALA A 131 1.87 -3.24 7.43
CA ALA A 131 2.15 -1.83 7.27
C ALA A 131 2.08 -1.10 8.62
N PHE A 132 3.15 -0.37 8.95
CA PHE A 132 3.24 0.44 10.16
C PHE A 132 3.20 1.92 9.84
N GLY A 133 2.57 2.70 10.73
CA GLY A 133 2.67 4.16 10.70
C GLY A 133 4.09 4.63 10.99
N THR A 134 4.42 5.83 10.50
CA THR A 134 5.68 6.51 10.82
C THR A 134 5.48 7.58 11.90
N PRO A 135 6.55 8.10 12.51
CA PRO A 135 6.48 9.24 13.42
C PRO A 135 6.23 10.58 12.70
N PHE A 136 6.23 10.59 11.37
CA PHE A 136 6.12 11.83 10.60
C PHE A 136 4.68 12.33 10.51
N PRO A 137 4.45 13.66 10.54
CA PRO A 137 3.13 14.22 10.36
C PRO A 137 2.60 13.90 8.95
N SER A 138 1.31 13.53 8.86
CA SER A 138 0.68 13.20 7.59
C SER A 138 -0.44 14.20 7.28
N PRO A 139 -0.45 14.84 6.11
CA PRO A 139 -1.51 15.76 5.72
C PRO A 139 -2.85 15.06 5.43
N THR A 140 -2.82 13.76 5.14
CA THR A 140 -4.01 12.97 4.74
C THR A 140 -4.71 12.26 5.90
N LYS A 141 -4.15 12.32 7.12
CA LYS A 141 -4.77 11.74 8.33
C LYS A 141 -4.77 12.77 9.46
N SER A 142 -5.96 13.11 9.94
CA SER A 142 -6.17 14.06 11.05
C SER A 142 -5.83 13.52 12.44
N THR A 143 -5.49 12.25 12.57
CA THR A 143 -5.16 11.62 13.86
C THR A 143 -3.73 11.97 14.26
N LYS A 144 -3.59 12.73 15.36
CA LYS A 144 -2.32 12.93 16.07
C LYS A 144 -1.79 11.56 16.54
N ARG A 145 -0.76 11.05 15.88
CA ARG A 145 -0.04 9.85 16.28
C ARG A 145 1.39 10.26 16.58
N THR A 146 1.65 10.56 17.83
CA THR A 146 2.92 11.11 18.30
C THR A 146 3.86 10.07 18.89
N ASP A 147 3.42 8.82 19.07
CA ASP A 147 4.12 7.85 19.89
C ASP A 147 4.76 6.69 19.11
N ILE A 148 4.81 6.78 17.77
CA ILE A 148 5.45 5.74 16.96
C ILE A 148 6.92 6.12 16.80
N SER A 149 7.81 5.29 17.33
CA SER A 149 9.26 5.40 17.11
C SER A 149 9.64 4.78 15.76
N ILE A 150 10.64 5.35 15.09
CA ILE A 150 11.23 4.76 13.88
C ILE A 150 11.82 3.37 14.14
N GLY A 151 12.23 3.07 15.38
CA GLY A 151 12.72 1.76 15.80
C GLY A 151 11.71 0.62 15.69
N ILE A 152 10.41 0.95 15.46
CA ILE A 152 9.35 -0.06 15.29
C ILE A 152 9.62 -0.98 14.09
N PHE A 153 10.27 -0.48 13.04
CA PHE A 153 10.59 -1.29 11.85
C PHE A 153 11.61 -2.37 12.18
N GLN A 154 12.66 -2.04 12.93
CA GLN A 154 13.64 -3.02 13.40
C GLN A 154 13.01 -4.03 14.37
N GLU A 155 12.12 -3.57 15.25
CA GLU A 155 11.41 -4.47 16.17
C GLU A 155 10.50 -5.43 15.43
N ALA A 156 9.71 -4.93 14.47
CA ALA A 156 8.85 -5.74 13.62
C ALA A 156 9.64 -6.80 12.86
N LYS A 157 10.76 -6.43 12.23
CA LYS A 157 11.64 -7.34 11.48
C LYS A 157 12.25 -8.47 12.32
N ARG A 158 12.30 -8.34 13.65
CA ARG A 158 12.71 -9.44 14.54
C ARG A 158 11.58 -10.41 14.85
N GLN A 159 10.33 -10.02 14.66
CA GLN A 159 9.15 -10.76 15.11
C GLN A 159 8.28 -11.29 13.97
N VAL A 160 8.34 -10.69 12.78
CA VAL A 160 7.62 -11.15 11.60
C VAL A 160 8.59 -11.46 10.44
N HIS A 161 8.18 -12.41 9.59
CA HIS A 161 8.95 -12.85 8.42
C HIS A 161 8.44 -12.23 7.12
N VAL A 162 7.19 -11.75 7.14
CA VAL A 162 6.58 -11.05 5.99
C VAL A 162 7.17 -9.65 5.82
N PRO A 163 7.17 -9.10 4.59
CA PRO A 163 7.61 -7.75 4.31
C PRO A 163 6.93 -6.70 5.19
N VAL A 164 7.72 -5.71 5.64
CA VAL A 164 7.30 -4.61 6.49
C VAL A 164 7.28 -3.31 5.69
N PHE A 165 6.11 -2.72 5.55
CA PHE A 165 5.93 -1.44 4.87
C PHE A 165 5.74 -0.30 5.87
N ALA A 166 6.25 0.87 5.51
CA ALA A 166 6.04 2.12 6.25
C ALA A 166 5.01 2.99 5.55
N ILE A 167 4.13 3.65 6.33
CA ILE A 167 3.10 4.56 5.79
C ILE A 167 2.91 5.80 6.67
N GLY A 168 2.72 6.96 6.03
CA GLY A 168 2.33 8.22 6.68
C GLY A 168 3.47 9.23 6.72
N GLY A 169 3.25 10.41 6.14
CA GLY A 169 4.20 11.53 6.16
C GLY A 169 5.56 11.26 5.50
N ILE A 170 5.68 10.21 4.69
CA ILE A 170 6.94 9.86 4.02
C ILE A 170 7.12 10.76 2.81
N THR A 171 8.30 11.34 2.70
CA THR A 171 8.77 12.20 1.61
C THR A 171 10.15 11.75 1.16
N ILE A 172 10.64 12.27 0.03
CA ILE A 172 12.01 11.97 -0.41
C ILE A 172 13.06 12.35 0.64
N ALA A 173 12.81 13.37 1.44
CA ALA A 173 13.76 13.85 2.46
C ALA A 173 13.89 12.91 3.67
N ASN A 174 12.86 12.08 3.94
CA ASN A 174 12.86 11.20 5.12
C ASN A 174 12.73 9.70 4.78
N ALA A 175 12.53 9.34 3.51
CA ALA A 175 12.34 7.96 3.10
C ALA A 175 13.57 7.09 3.40
N GLN A 176 14.78 7.59 3.18
CA GLN A 176 16.01 6.81 3.39
C GLN A 176 16.13 6.33 4.84
N GLN A 177 15.82 7.18 5.84
CA GLN A 177 15.91 6.76 7.23
C GLN A 177 14.91 5.67 7.62
N ILE A 178 13.76 5.59 6.91
CA ILE A 178 12.77 4.52 7.08
C ILE A 178 13.30 3.20 6.51
N ILE A 179 13.93 3.25 5.34
CA ILE A 179 14.54 2.09 4.69
C ILE A 179 15.70 1.57 5.55
N ASP A 180 16.57 2.46 6.03
CA ASP A 180 17.70 2.13 6.91
C ASP A 180 17.22 1.52 8.25
N ALA A 181 16.03 1.91 8.71
CA ALA A 181 15.38 1.32 9.88
C ALA A 181 14.78 -0.07 9.63
N GLY A 182 14.82 -0.59 8.39
CA GLY A 182 14.44 -1.96 8.06
C GLY A 182 13.11 -2.13 7.35
N ALA A 183 12.47 -1.05 6.88
CA ALA A 183 11.28 -1.19 6.04
C ALA A 183 11.65 -1.78 4.67
N ASP A 184 10.89 -2.77 4.22
CA ASP A 184 11.05 -3.40 2.90
C ASP A 184 10.41 -2.57 1.78
N GLY A 185 9.49 -1.68 2.14
CA GLY A 185 8.83 -0.77 1.21
C GLY A 185 8.22 0.45 1.90
N ILE A 186 7.90 1.45 1.08
CA ILE A 186 7.27 2.70 1.52
C ILE A 186 5.93 2.89 0.81
N ALA A 187 4.87 3.10 1.59
CA ALA A 187 3.52 3.35 1.10
C ALA A 187 3.24 4.85 1.11
N ILE A 188 3.01 5.44 -0.05
CA ILE A 188 2.95 6.89 -0.23
C ILE A 188 1.66 7.30 -0.95
N VAL A 189 0.99 8.32 -0.43
CA VAL A 189 -0.20 8.96 -1.03
C VAL A 189 0.21 10.29 -1.68
N SER A 190 0.25 11.36 -0.90
CA SER A 190 0.46 12.73 -1.40
C SER A 190 1.84 12.99 -1.97
N GLY A 191 2.87 12.29 -1.50
CA GLY A 191 4.23 12.41 -2.03
C GLY A 191 4.37 11.93 -3.49
N VAL A 192 3.40 11.13 -3.97
CA VAL A 192 3.32 10.69 -5.37
C VAL A 192 2.18 11.42 -6.07
N PHE A 193 0.94 11.20 -5.66
CA PHE A 193 -0.25 11.69 -6.38
C PHE A 193 -0.56 13.18 -6.16
N GLY A 194 0.04 13.82 -5.18
CA GLY A 194 -0.02 15.27 -4.99
C GLY A 194 1.13 16.03 -5.69
N ALA A 195 2.07 15.34 -6.33
CA ALA A 195 3.17 15.96 -7.03
C ALA A 195 2.74 16.54 -8.39
N PRO A 196 3.34 17.66 -8.85
CA PRO A 196 3.08 18.20 -10.18
C PRO A 196 3.43 17.24 -11.31
N ASP A 197 4.47 16.43 -11.14
CA ASP A 197 4.89 15.35 -12.03
C ASP A 197 4.92 14.03 -11.22
N VAL A 198 3.86 13.25 -11.37
CA VAL A 198 3.67 11.98 -10.67
C VAL A 198 4.73 10.95 -11.06
N GLU A 199 5.08 10.88 -12.35
CA GLU A 199 6.08 9.92 -12.84
C GLU A 199 7.47 10.24 -12.28
N ALA A 200 7.88 11.51 -12.31
CA ALA A 200 9.16 11.93 -11.75
C ALA A 200 9.23 11.71 -10.23
N ALA A 201 8.15 12.04 -9.51
CA ALA A 201 8.07 11.82 -8.05
C ALA A 201 8.17 10.32 -7.71
N ALA A 202 7.45 9.47 -8.42
CA ALA A 202 7.53 8.03 -8.23
C ALA A 202 8.93 7.49 -8.55
N ARG A 203 9.57 7.97 -9.62
CA ARG A 203 10.91 7.55 -10.03
C ARG A 203 11.96 7.83 -8.97
N VAL A 204 11.95 9.03 -8.41
CA VAL A 204 12.91 9.42 -7.35
C VAL A 204 12.75 8.55 -6.11
N LEU A 205 11.51 8.23 -5.70
CA LEU A 205 11.23 7.38 -4.56
C LEU A 205 11.55 5.89 -4.83
N ALA A 206 11.27 5.41 -6.03
CA ALA A 206 11.56 4.03 -6.41
C ALA A 206 13.07 3.74 -6.51
N GLN A 207 13.89 4.74 -6.84
CA GLN A 207 15.36 4.61 -6.91
C GLN A 207 16.04 4.40 -5.55
N LEU A 208 15.30 4.52 -4.44
CA LEU A 208 15.82 4.25 -3.10
C LEU A 208 15.94 2.75 -2.79
N PHE A 209 15.38 1.87 -3.63
CA PHE A 209 15.36 0.41 -3.50
C PHE A 209 16.14 -0.28 -4.63
#